data_37d6480da596d75502ed2176329a0f3e
#
_entry.id   37d6480da596d75502ed2176329a0f3e
#
_cell.length_a   1.000
_cell.length_b   1.000
_cell.length_c   1.000
_cell.angle_alpha   90.00
_cell.angle_beta   90.00
_cell.angle_gamma   90.00
#
_symmetry.space_group_name_H-M   'P 1'
#
loop_
_entity.id
_entity.type
_entity.pdbx_description
1 polymer ?
#
loop_
_entity_poly.entity_id
_entity_poly.type
_entity_poly.pdbx_seq_one_letter_code
_entity_poly.pdbx_strand_id
1 'polypeptide(L)'
;MAALIASLDEVDVGTIVNLDGLWGDELERNLDRYDRAHPGRFVTFCHVDLRAVGRPGFDVGVLVESLRRSHEAGARGLKIWKDLGLGIRDVSGALVLPDDERLAPVFATAGELGLPVLIHTADPVAFFEPVDGSNERLEELLEKPEWSFCGGDFPSFQRLIQSLESLIAGHPGTTFIVAHVGCHPENLHWVDRMLTSYPNMVIDVSGRMAELGRQPRAAARLISKHRERVLFGTDTFPPPAPLYRHWYRFLESDDEHFPYSVGDGPPSQGRWAVSALNLPAEVLEPVYRSNARRVLGLS
;
A
#
# COMPACT_ATOMS: atom_id res chain seq x y z
N MET A 1 -0.14 -24.09 -1.09
CA MET A 1 -0.06 -23.38 -2.38
C MET A 1 -1.21 -23.75 -3.32
N ALA A 2 -1.42 -25.00 -3.66
CA ALA A 2 -2.52 -25.40 -4.57
C ALA A 2 -3.92 -24.89 -4.14
N ALA A 3 -4.24 -24.96 -2.84
CA ALA A 3 -5.50 -24.42 -2.32
C ALA A 3 -5.63 -22.90 -2.48
N LEU A 4 -4.53 -22.15 -2.31
CA LEU A 4 -4.51 -20.72 -2.55
C LEU A 4 -4.79 -20.42 -4.02
N ILE A 5 -4.09 -21.08 -4.94
CA ILE A 5 -4.30 -20.88 -6.38
C ILE A 5 -5.72 -21.20 -6.79
N ALA A 6 -6.28 -22.32 -6.30
CA ALA A 6 -7.67 -22.69 -6.57
C ALA A 6 -8.67 -21.63 -6.03
N SER A 7 -8.42 -21.07 -4.84
CA SER A 7 -9.25 -19.98 -4.29
C SER A 7 -9.17 -18.70 -5.11
N LEU A 8 -8.02 -18.41 -5.72
CA LEU A 8 -7.85 -17.25 -6.62
C LEU A 8 -8.55 -17.48 -7.95
N ASP A 9 -8.48 -18.72 -8.50
CA ASP A 9 -9.18 -19.10 -9.73
C ASP A 9 -10.71 -19.00 -9.58
N GLU A 10 -11.24 -19.32 -8.39
CA GLU A 10 -12.67 -19.20 -8.07
C GLU A 10 -13.21 -17.77 -8.19
N VAL A 11 -12.34 -16.77 -8.09
CA VAL A 11 -12.68 -15.35 -8.12
C VAL A 11 -11.98 -14.59 -9.25
N ASP A 12 -11.51 -15.29 -10.28
CA ASP A 12 -10.86 -14.74 -11.48
C ASP A 12 -9.61 -13.89 -11.20
N VAL A 13 -8.89 -14.16 -10.09
CA VAL A 13 -7.63 -13.49 -9.79
C VAL A 13 -6.46 -14.23 -10.43
N GLY A 14 -5.95 -13.69 -11.53
CA GLY A 14 -4.85 -14.28 -12.30
C GLY A 14 -3.49 -14.15 -11.62
N THR A 15 -3.19 -13.01 -11.02
CA THR A 15 -1.87 -12.71 -10.44
C THR A 15 -2.01 -11.98 -9.11
N ILE A 16 -1.17 -12.32 -8.13
CA ILE A 16 -1.04 -11.60 -6.86
C ILE A 16 0.35 -10.97 -6.75
N VAL A 17 0.41 -9.76 -6.22
CA VAL A 17 1.67 -9.13 -5.78
C VAL A 17 1.96 -9.57 -4.35
N ASN A 18 3.08 -10.29 -4.16
CA ASN A 18 3.60 -10.65 -2.86
C ASN A 18 4.50 -9.52 -2.34
N LEU A 19 4.12 -8.90 -1.23
CA LEU A 19 4.83 -7.77 -0.63
C LEU A 19 5.83 -8.17 0.47
N ASP A 20 5.94 -9.47 0.78
CA ASP A 20 6.82 -10.01 1.82
C ASP A 20 8.04 -10.75 1.25
N GLY A 21 8.61 -10.22 0.17
CA GLY A 21 9.77 -10.85 -0.47
C GLY A 21 11.03 -10.84 0.40
N LEU A 22 11.17 -9.83 1.27
CA LEU A 22 12.39 -9.61 2.05
C LEU A 22 13.60 -9.32 1.14
N TRP A 23 14.82 -9.75 1.52
CA TRP A 23 16.05 -9.56 0.75
C TRP A 23 17.02 -10.75 0.97
N GLY A 24 18.07 -10.82 0.17
CA GLY A 24 19.09 -11.88 0.26
C GLY A 24 18.50 -13.28 0.13
N ASP A 25 18.95 -14.22 0.96
CA ASP A 25 18.53 -15.63 0.91
C ASP A 25 17.03 -15.82 1.16
N GLU A 26 16.39 -14.93 1.93
CA GLU A 26 14.94 -14.98 2.15
C GLU A 26 14.18 -14.63 0.85
N LEU A 27 14.65 -13.61 0.12
CA LEU A 27 14.08 -13.28 -1.18
C LEU A 27 14.20 -14.44 -2.15
N GLU A 28 15.35 -15.09 -2.24
CA GLU A 28 15.55 -16.26 -3.11
C GLU A 28 14.55 -17.38 -2.78
N ARG A 29 14.38 -17.70 -1.48
CA ARG A 29 13.39 -18.70 -1.04
C ARG A 29 11.95 -18.30 -1.42
N ASN A 30 11.61 -17.02 -1.30
CA ASN A 30 10.27 -16.52 -1.66
C ASN A 30 10.06 -16.57 -3.19
N LEU A 31 11.05 -16.16 -3.99
CA LEU A 31 10.99 -16.25 -5.45
C LEU A 31 10.85 -17.70 -5.91
N ASP A 32 11.60 -18.64 -5.33
CA ASP A 32 11.48 -20.06 -5.63
C ASP A 32 10.09 -20.60 -5.28
N ARG A 33 9.57 -20.21 -4.11
CA ARG A 33 8.27 -20.71 -3.59
C ARG A 33 7.08 -20.18 -4.39
N TYR A 34 7.12 -18.94 -4.85
CA TYR A 34 6.01 -18.25 -5.46
C TYR A 34 6.21 -18.08 -6.97
N ASP A 35 7.13 -17.23 -7.37
CA ASP A 35 7.27 -16.75 -8.75
C ASP A 35 7.75 -17.88 -9.71
N ARG A 36 8.83 -18.59 -9.33
CA ARG A 36 9.44 -19.64 -10.16
C ARG A 36 8.60 -20.93 -10.16
N ALA A 37 8.03 -21.31 -9.00
CA ALA A 37 7.16 -22.50 -8.91
C ALA A 37 5.79 -22.30 -9.59
N HIS A 38 5.32 -21.05 -9.72
CA HIS A 38 4.00 -20.73 -10.26
C HIS A 38 4.07 -19.52 -11.21
N PRO A 39 4.71 -19.66 -12.38
CA PRO A 39 4.93 -18.56 -13.30
C PRO A 39 3.63 -17.83 -13.67
N GLY A 40 3.66 -16.50 -13.58
CA GLY A 40 2.53 -15.64 -13.90
C GLY A 40 1.45 -15.53 -12.79
N ARG A 41 1.55 -16.30 -11.69
CA ARG A 41 0.59 -16.26 -10.59
C ARG A 41 1.02 -15.33 -9.46
N PHE A 42 2.31 -15.10 -9.33
CA PHE A 42 2.89 -14.24 -8.30
C PHE A 42 3.90 -13.27 -8.89
N VAL A 43 3.99 -12.12 -8.27
CA VAL A 43 4.99 -11.08 -8.52
C VAL A 43 5.52 -10.63 -7.17
N THR A 44 6.78 -10.91 -6.88
CA THR A 44 7.37 -10.63 -5.57
C THR A 44 8.10 -9.29 -5.55
N PHE A 45 7.78 -8.45 -4.57
CA PHE A 45 8.49 -7.22 -4.23
C PHE A 45 9.52 -7.52 -3.15
N CYS A 46 10.72 -6.98 -3.30
CA CYS A 46 11.75 -7.05 -2.28
C CYS A 46 11.61 -5.94 -1.23
N HIS A 47 12.41 -6.06 -0.18
CA HIS A 47 12.68 -5.00 0.80
C HIS A 47 14.17 -4.64 0.79
N VAL A 48 14.53 -3.61 1.55
CA VAL A 48 15.91 -3.33 1.98
C VAL A 48 15.93 -3.16 3.52
N ASP A 49 17.04 -3.47 4.16
CA ASP A 49 17.18 -3.36 5.62
C ASP A 49 17.30 -1.90 6.07
N LEU A 50 16.19 -1.16 6.07
CA LEU A 50 16.18 0.25 6.49
C LEU A 50 16.65 0.45 7.93
N ARG A 51 16.61 -0.59 8.79
CA ARG A 51 17.14 -0.51 10.18
C ARG A 51 18.65 -0.31 10.22
N ALA A 52 19.34 -0.54 9.09
CA ALA A 52 20.76 -0.25 8.95
C ALA A 52 21.08 1.24 9.20
N VAL A 53 20.14 2.16 8.97
CA VAL A 53 20.32 3.61 9.24
C VAL A 53 20.65 3.88 10.72
N GLY A 54 20.17 3.04 11.65
CA GLY A 54 20.47 3.13 13.07
C GLY A 54 21.84 2.56 13.48
N ARG A 55 22.61 2.02 12.55
CA ARG A 55 23.94 1.46 12.85
C ARG A 55 25.03 2.52 12.75
N PRO A 56 26.02 2.54 13.65
CA PRO A 56 27.18 3.41 13.51
C PRO A 56 27.91 3.16 12.19
N GLY A 57 28.28 4.22 11.49
CA GLY A 57 28.95 4.13 10.18
C GLY A 57 28.05 3.69 9.03
N PHE A 58 26.73 3.90 9.14
CA PHE A 58 25.77 3.61 8.07
C PHE A 58 26.25 4.15 6.72
N ASP A 59 26.27 3.27 5.75
CA ASP A 59 26.51 3.58 4.33
C ASP A 59 25.29 3.13 3.51
N VAL A 60 24.64 4.07 2.86
CA VAL A 60 23.48 3.80 1.99
C VAL A 60 23.82 2.90 0.81
N GLY A 61 25.09 2.84 0.40
CA GLY A 61 25.58 1.95 -0.66
C GLY A 61 25.23 0.48 -0.39
N VAL A 62 25.16 0.08 0.88
CA VAL A 62 24.75 -1.29 1.26
C VAL A 62 23.30 -1.56 0.88
N LEU A 63 22.39 -0.59 1.07
CA LEU A 63 20.99 -0.72 0.70
C LEU A 63 20.81 -0.70 -0.82
N VAL A 64 21.54 0.17 -1.51
CA VAL A 64 21.54 0.27 -2.98
C VAL A 64 22.01 -1.04 -3.60
N GLU A 65 23.11 -1.60 -3.11
CA GLU A 65 23.62 -2.89 -3.60
C GLU A 65 22.66 -4.04 -3.31
N SER A 66 22.03 -4.05 -2.13
CA SER A 66 20.99 -5.04 -1.79
C SER A 66 19.80 -4.96 -2.75
N LEU A 67 19.36 -3.74 -3.11
CA LEU A 67 18.28 -3.53 -4.07
C LEU A 67 18.64 -4.03 -5.48
N ARG A 68 19.87 -3.73 -5.96
CA ARG A 68 20.35 -4.21 -7.26
C ARG A 68 20.38 -5.73 -7.33
N ARG A 69 20.93 -6.39 -6.30
CA ARG A 69 20.93 -7.87 -6.20
C ARG A 69 19.52 -8.43 -6.17
N SER A 70 18.60 -7.79 -5.44
CA SER A 70 17.21 -8.23 -5.39
C SER A 70 16.52 -8.13 -6.75
N HIS A 71 16.81 -7.09 -7.53
CA HIS A 71 16.34 -6.95 -8.91
C HIS A 71 16.92 -8.04 -9.81
N GLU A 72 18.24 -8.29 -9.74
CA GLU A 72 18.92 -9.34 -10.50
C GLU A 72 18.37 -10.74 -10.18
N ALA A 73 18.00 -10.98 -8.92
CA ALA A 73 17.36 -12.23 -8.48
C ALA A 73 15.96 -12.42 -9.06
N GLY A 74 15.26 -11.32 -9.45
CA GLY A 74 13.95 -11.39 -10.08
C GLY A 74 12.84 -10.62 -9.34
N ALA A 75 13.16 -9.86 -8.30
CA ALA A 75 12.18 -8.98 -7.66
C ALA A 75 11.64 -7.94 -8.66
N ARG A 76 10.35 -7.63 -8.58
CA ARG A 76 9.62 -6.77 -9.52
C ARG A 76 9.18 -5.43 -8.95
N GLY A 77 9.57 -5.12 -7.72
CA GLY A 77 9.31 -3.85 -7.06
C GLY A 77 9.97 -3.82 -5.68
N LEU A 78 9.96 -2.65 -5.07
CA LEU A 78 10.43 -2.41 -3.71
C LEU A 78 9.24 -2.11 -2.80
N LYS A 79 9.12 -2.81 -1.66
CA LYS A 79 8.14 -2.49 -0.61
C LYS A 79 8.80 -1.70 0.50
N ILE A 80 8.18 -0.58 0.85
CA ILE A 80 8.51 0.24 2.02
C ILE A 80 7.31 0.20 2.98
N TRP A 81 7.58 -0.24 4.21
CA TRP A 81 6.58 -0.32 5.26
C TRP A 81 6.46 0.99 6.04
N LYS A 82 5.35 1.16 6.77
CA LYS A 82 5.08 2.33 7.63
C LYS A 82 6.11 2.54 8.74
N ASP A 83 6.95 1.54 9.02
CA ASP A 83 8.11 1.66 9.91
C ASP A 83 9.01 2.84 9.52
N LEU A 84 9.10 3.16 8.22
CA LEU A 84 9.73 4.38 7.77
C LEU A 84 8.82 5.58 8.10
N GLY A 85 9.17 6.27 9.15
CA GLY A 85 8.43 7.36 9.76
C GLY A 85 7.88 7.03 11.15
N LEU A 86 7.61 5.73 11.47
CA LEU A 86 6.97 5.34 12.72
C LEU A 86 7.83 4.39 13.59
N GLY A 87 8.86 3.75 13.04
CA GLY A 87 9.64 2.75 13.77
C GLY A 87 11.15 2.81 13.52
N ILE A 88 11.58 3.20 12.32
CA ILE A 88 13.00 3.29 11.98
C ILE A 88 13.62 4.50 12.66
N ARG A 89 14.71 4.27 13.41
CA ARG A 89 15.46 5.34 14.09
C ARG A 89 16.91 5.32 13.66
N ASP A 90 17.50 6.51 13.59
CA ASP A 90 18.92 6.66 13.33
C ASP A 90 19.76 6.52 14.59
N VAL A 91 21.09 6.67 14.46
CA VAL A 91 22.04 6.54 15.56
C VAL A 91 21.83 7.53 16.71
N SER A 92 21.14 8.65 16.48
CA SER A 92 20.76 9.63 17.51
C SER A 92 19.45 9.25 18.23
N GLY A 93 18.73 8.23 17.74
CA GLY A 93 17.40 7.86 18.18
C GLY A 93 16.27 8.63 17.51
N ALA A 94 16.56 9.55 16.59
CA ALA A 94 15.55 10.28 15.84
C ALA A 94 14.85 9.37 14.80
N LEU A 95 13.54 9.54 14.63
CA LEU A 95 12.78 8.82 13.61
C LEU A 95 13.20 9.26 12.21
N VAL A 96 13.42 8.27 11.34
CA VAL A 96 13.77 8.45 9.94
C VAL A 96 12.50 8.56 9.12
N LEU A 97 12.30 9.69 8.46
CA LEU A 97 11.09 9.97 7.68
C LEU A 97 11.26 9.54 6.21
N PRO A 98 10.15 9.38 5.45
CA PRO A 98 10.21 9.08 4.02
C PRO A 98 11.08 10.01 3.18
N ASP A 99 11.13 11.32 3.51
CA ASP A 99 11.93 12.34 2.82
C ASP A 99 13.37 12.48 3.33
N ASP A 100 13.88 11.52 4.07
CA ASP A 100 15.26 11.54 4.56
C ASP A 100 16.26 11.44 3.41
N GLU A 101 17.06 12.48 3.21
CA GLU A 101 18.02 12.58 2.10
C GLU A 101 19.03 11.44 2.07
N ARG A 102 19.32 10.81 3.23
CA ARG A 102 20.23 9.66 3.30
C ARG A 102 19.67 8.45 2.52
N LEU A 103 18.34 8.35 2.36
CA LEU A 103 17.68 7.26 1.64
C LEU A 103 17.42 7.58 0.16
N ALA A 104 17.63 8.83 -0.27
CA ALA A 104 17.40 9.25 -1.66
C ALA A 104 18.06 8.32 -2.70
N PRO A 105 19.32 7.81 -2.50
CA PRO A 105 19.93 6.88 -3.45
C PRO A 105 19.15 5.57 -3.63
N VAL A 106 18.46 5.08 -2.62
CA VAL A 106 17.65 3.85 -2.72
C VAL A 106 16.47 4.07 -3.68
N PHE A 107 15.76 5.19 -3.52
CA PHE A 107 14.62 5.52 -4.37
C PHE A 107 15.04 5.86 -5.81
N ALA A 108 16.14 6.58 -5.97
CA ALA A 108 16.71 6.86 -7.29
C ALA A 108 17.09 5.55 -8.01
N THR A 109 17.77 4.62 -7.31
CA THR A 109 18.12 3.30 -7.86
C THR A 109 16.88 2.49 -8.26
N ALA A 110 15.81 2.53 -7.46
CA ALA A 110 14.56 1.87 -7.85
C ALA A 110 14.04 2.41 -9.20
N GLY A 111 14.07 3.73 -9.39
CA GLY A 111 13.72 4.36 -10.66
C GLY A 111 14.62 3.96 -11.83
N GLU A 112 15.95 3.94 -11.63
CA GLU A 112 16.93 3.48 -12.63
C GLU A 112 16.69 2.04 -13.08
N LEU A 113 16.29 1.18 -12.14
CA LEU A 113 16.01 -0.24 -12.39
C LEU A 113 14.59 -0.47 -12.94
N GLY A 114 13.76 0.57 -13.04
CA GLY A 114 12.35 0.43 -13.42
C GLY A 114 11.50 -0.31 -12.38
N LEU A 115 11.95 -0.37 -11.13
CA LEU A 115 11.22 -1.00 -10.03
C LEU A 115 10.23 0.01 -9.43
N PRO A 116 8.91 -0.25 -9.47
CA PRO A 116 7.97 0.54 -8.71
C PRO A 116 8.20 0.39 -7.21
N VAL A 117 8.03 1.48 -6.46
CA VAL A 117 8.13 1.49 -5.00
C VAL A 117 6.72 1.51 -4.42
N LEU A 118 6.27 0.39 -3.82
CA LEU A 118 5.04 0.39 -3.03
C LEU A 118 5.34 0.86 -1.62
N ILE A 119 4.83 2.03 -1.27
CA ILE A 119 5.08 2.68 0.01
C ILE A 119 3.79 2.82 0.83
N HIS A 120 3.87 2.41 2.10
CA HIS A 120 2.88 2.68 3.12
C HIS A 120 3.47 3.71 4.10
N THR A 121 2.88 4.89 4.18
CA THR A 121 3.28 5.98 5.07
C THR A 121 2.14 6.33 5.99
N ALA A 122 2.41 6.51 7.27
CA ALA A 122 1.41 6.75 8.30
C ALA A 122 0.39 5.59 8.46
N ASP A 123 -0.74 5.87 9.03
CA ASP A 123 -1.93 5.04 9.23
C ASP A 123 -3.17 5.96 9.19
N PRO A 124 -4.41 5.46 9.30
CA PRO A 124 -5.58 6.32 9.37
C PRO A 124 -5.43 7.47 10.36
N VAL A 125 -5.98 8.63 10.03
CA VAL A 125 -5.88 9.85 10.86
C VAL A 125 -6.23 9.59 12.31
N ALA A 126 -7.26 8.75 12.55
CA ALA A 126 -7.70 8.39 13.90
C ALA A 126 -6.63 7.71 14.78
N PHE A 127 -5.59 7.10 14.17
CA PHE A 127 -4.48 6.49 14.94
C PHE A 127 -3.54 7.53 15.55
N PHE A 128 -3.64 8.77 15.13
CA PHE A 128 -2.89 9.93 15.65
C PHE A 128 -3.73 10.80 16.59
N GLU A 129 -4.98 10.40 16.85
CA GLU A 129 -5.91 11.07 17.74
C GLU A 129 -6.05 10.32 19.08
N PRO A 130 -6.55 10.97 20.15
CA PRO A 130 -6.80 10.30 21.43
C PRO A 130 -7.65 9.05 21.30
N VAL A 131 -7.30 7.99 22.03
CA VAL A 131 -8.07 6.74 22.08
C VAL A 131 -9.19 6.89 23.11
N ASP A 132 -10.27 7.50 22.71
CA ASP A 132 -11.46 7.75 23.55
C ASP A 132 -12.76 7.54 22.77
N GLY A 133 -13.91 7.81 23.39
CA GLY A 133 -15.22 7.59 22.79
C GLY A 133 -15.53 8.42 21.52
N SER A 134 -14.70 9.39 21.16
CA SER A 134 -14.81 10.16 19.93
C SER A 134 -14.00 9.60 18.77
N ASN A 135 -13.08 8.65 19.06
CA ASN A 135 -12.21 8.06 18.06
C ASN A 135 -12.97 7.02 17.21
N GLU A 136 -13.05 7.23 15.91
CA GLU A 136 -13.77 6.32 15.01
C GLU A 136 -13.16 4.92 14.90
N ARG A 137 -11.89 4.74 15.32
CA ARG A 137 -11.15 3.47 15.30
C ARG A 137 -10.98 2.90 16.72
N LEU A 138 -11.84 3.29 17.66
CA LEU A 138 -11.69 2.94 19.07
C LEU A 138 -11.56 1.42 19.30
N GLU A 139 -12.43 0.61 18.69
CA GLU A 139 -12.41 -0.84 18.88
C GLU A 139 -11.09 -1.44 18.37
N GLU A 140 -10.62 -1.01 17.22
CA GLU A 140 -9.35 -1.47 16.62
C GLU A 140 -8.14 -1.08 17.47
N LEU A 141 -8.12 0.16 17.99
CA LEU A 141 -7.04 0.65 18.83
C LEU A 141 -7.07 0.07 20.26
N LEU A 142 -8.22 -0.37 20.76
CA LEU A 142 -8.31 -1.12 22.01
C LEU A 142 -7.78 -2.56 21.85
N GLU A 143 -7.97 -3.19 20.70
CA GLU A 143 -7.41 -4.50 20.38
C GLU A 143 -5.91 -4.44 20.08
N LYS A 144 -5.44 -3.32 19.48
CA LYS A 144 -4.07 -3.11 19.03
C LYS A 144 -3.52 -1.77 19.52
N PRO A 145 -3.28 -1.63 20.83
CA PRO A 145 -2.83 -0.35 21.41
C PRO A 145 -1.50 0.15 20.85
N GLU A 146 -0.66 -0.76 20.33
CA GLU A 146 0.60 -0.44 19.65
C GLU A 146 0.41 0.28 18.31
N TRP A 147 -0.82 0.35 17.78
CA TRP A 147 -1.15 1.11 16.58
C TRP A 147 -1.56 2.56 16.88
N SER A 148 -1.65 2.96 18.15
CA SER A 148 -1.87 4.36 18.51
C SER A 148 -0.56 5.14 18.45
N PHE A 149 -0.56 6.19 17.67
CA PHE A 149 0.56 7.15 17.53
C PHE A 149 0.19 8.51 18.14
N CYS A 150 -0.89 8.57 18.92
CA CYS A 150 -1.31 9.78 19.62
C CYS A 150 -0.40 10.07 20.81
N GLY A 151 0.28 11.20 20.75
CA GLY A 151 1.25 11.58 21.77
C GLY A 151 2.58 10.84 21.61
N GLY A 152 3.45 10.94 22.61
CA GLY A 152 4.75 10.30 22.57
C GLY A 152 5.70 10.94 21.53
N ASP A 153 6.64 10.12 21.07
CA ASP A 153 7.75 10.55 20.22
C ASP A 153 7.50 10.19 18.73
N PHE A 154 6.24 10.35 18.28
CA PHE A 154 5.85 10.13 16.89
C PHE A 154 5.65 11.45 16.15
N PRO A 155 5.95 11.51 14.84
CA PRO A 155 5.59 12.64 14.01
C PRO A 155 4.07 12.77 13.93
N SER A 156 3.58 13.99 13.74
CA SER A 156 2.16 14.15 13.43
C SER A 156 1.81 13.51 12.08
N PHE A 157 0.55 13.09 11.91
CA PHE A 157 0.04 12.62 10.63
C PHE A 157 0.41 13.58 9.49
N GLN A 158 0.19 14.88 9.70
CA GLN A 158 0.49 15.90 8.69
C GLN A 158 1.98 15.94 8.30
N ARG A 159 2.92 15.75 9.25
CA ARG A 159 4.35 15.70 8.95
C ARG A 159 4.71 14.47 8.11
N LEU A 160 4.09 13.33 8.39
CA LEU A 160 4.29 12.10 7.61
C LEU A 160 3.80 12.27 6.18
N ILE A 161 2.61 12.81 5.98
CA ILE A 161 2.03 13.05 4.66
C ILE A 161 2.83 14.11 3.87
N GLN A 162 3.37 15.13 4.54
CA GLN A 162 4.28 16.07 3.90
C GLN A 162 5.59 15.42 3.47
N SER A 163 6.14 14.52 4.28
CA SER A 163 7.36 13.80 3.92
C SER A 163 7.15 12.85 2.74
N LEU A 164 5.99 12.21 2.66
CA LEU A 164 5.60 11.40 1.51
C LEU A 164 5.50 12.25 0.23
N GLU A 165 4.88 13.42 0.30
CA GLU A 165 4.81 14.35 -0.83
C GLU A 165 6.21 14.80 -1.27
N SER A 166 7.08 15.18 -0.33
CA SER A 166 8.47 15.57 -0.60
C SER A 166 9.27 14.43 -1.28
N LEU A 167 9.10 13.19 -0.81
CA LEU A 167 9.72 12.01 -1.41
C LEU A 167 9.29 11.85 -2.87
N ILE A 168 7.99 11.87 -3.16
CA ILE A 168 7.45 11.68 -4.51
C ILE A 168 7.92 12.80 -5.45
N ALA A 169 7.87 14.05 -4.98
CA ALA A 169 8.32 15.22 -5.72
C ALA A 169 9.83 15.19 -6.03
N GLY A 170 10.64 14.70 -5.09
CA GLY A 170 12.09 14.59 -5.22
C GLY A 170 12.57 13.50 -6.18
N HIS A 171 11.71 12.54 -6.54
CA HIS A 171 12.08 11.38 -7.35
C HIS A 171 11.16 11.20 -8.57
N PRO A 172 11.10 12.14 -9.52
CA PRO A 172 10.17 12.09 -10.65
C PRO A 172 10.42 10.91 -11.59
N GLY A 173 11.61 10.31 -11.56
CA GLY A 173 11.97 9.12 -12.34
C GLY A 173 11.56 7.79 -11.71
N THR A 174 11.02 7.81 -10.48
CA THR A 174 10.62 6.62 -9.73
C THR A 174 9.10 6.53 -9.65
N THR A 175 8.52 5.42 -10.04
CA THR A 175 7.08 5.19 -9.88
C THR A 175 6.77 4.79 -8.44
N PHE A 176 5.92 5.57 -7.76
CA PHE A 176 5.44 5.26 -6.41
C PHE A 176 4.01 4.71 -6.46
N ILE A 177 3.81 3.52 -5.93
CA ILE A 177 2.50 2.97 -5.59
C ILE A 177 2.24 3.35 -4.14
N VAL A 178 1.44 4.38 -3.93
CA VAL A 178 1.11 4.86 -2.58
C VAL A 178 -0.11 4.10 -2.08
N ALA A 179 0.13 3.22 -1.11
CA ALA A 179 -0.88 2.30 -0.59
C ALA A 179 -2.12 3.02 -0.01
N HIS A 180 -3.23 2.30 0.06
CA HIS A 180 -4.39 2.72 0.86
C HIS A 180 -4.95 4.09 0.46
N VAL A 181 -5.19 4.28 -0.84
CA VAL A 181 -5.72 5.55 -1.39
C VAL A 181 -4.78 6.73 -1.07
N GLY A 182 -3.48 6.52 -1.33
CA GLY A 182 -2.49 7.56 -1.11
C GLY A 182 -2.17 7.80 0.37
N CYS A 183 -2.43 6.82 1.25
CA CYS A 183 -2.29 6.91 2.70
C CYS A 183 -3.13 8.05 3.36
N HIS A 184 -4.14 8.57 2.65
CA HIS A 184 -5.02 9.63 3.18
C HIS A 184 -6.44 9.51 2.62
N PRO A 185 -7.12 8.35 2.81
CA PRO A 185 -8.46 8.10 2.27
C PRO A 185 -9.54 9.02 2.85
N GLU A 186 -9.30 9.63 4.01
CA GLU A 186 -10.21 10.57 4.65
C GLU A 186 -10.25 11.93 3.92
N ASN A 187 -9.24 12.22 3.07
CA ASN A 187 -9.14 13.48 2.32
C ASN A 187 -8.90 13.24 0.83
N LEU A 188 -9.95 12.83 0.12
CA LEU A 188 -9.88 12.55 -1.32
C LEU A 188 -9.53 13.78 -2.17
N HIS A 189 -9.75 15.00 -1.66
CA HIS A 189 -9.30 16.22 -2.34
C HIS A 189 -7.76 16.32 -2.35
N TRP A 190 -7.12 16.01 -1.25
CA TRP A 190 -5.65 15.93 -1.19
C TRP A 190 -5.12 14.85 -2.13
N VAL A 191 -5.73 13.67 -2.15
CA VAL A 191 -5.34 12.57 -3.05
C VAL A 191 -5.48 12.97 -4.53
N ASP A 192 -6.58 13.67 -4.89
CA ASP A 192 -6.80 14.19 -6.24
C ASP A 192 -5.73 15.21 -6.65
N ARG A 193 -5.36 16.11 -5.75
CA ARG A 193 -4.26 17.07 -5.95
C ARG A 193 -2.93 16.34 -6.17
N MET A 194 -2.61 15.37 -5.34
CA MET A 194 -1.38 14.58 -5.44
C MET A 194 -1.28 13.86 -6.79
N LEU A 195 -2.31 13.12 -7.16
CA LEU A 195 -2.37 12.44 -8.46
C LEU A 195 -2.32 13.41 -9.63
N THR A 196 -2.86 14.61 -9.51
CA THR A 196 -2.80 15.64 -10.56
C THR A 196 -1.41 16.25 -10.68
N SER A 197 -0.72 16.48 -9.56
CA SER A 197 0.59 17.14 -9.52
C SER A 197 1.76 16.22 -9.82
N TYR A 198 1.64 14.93 -9.47
CA TYR A 198 2.76 13.98 -9.53
C TYR A 198 2.43 12.80 -10.48
N PRO A 199 2.88 12.85 -11.75
CA PRO A 199 2.58 11.80 -12.72
C PRO A 199 3.22 10.44 -12.39
N ASN A 200 4.26 10.44 -11.55
CA ASN A 200 4.94 9.25 -11.05
C ASN A 200 4.26 8.60 -9.84
N MET A 201 3.11 9.12 -9.39
CA MET A 201 2.31 8.53 -8.32
C MET A 201 1.16 7.71 -8.91
N VAL A 202 0.98 6.49 -8.43
CA VAL A 202 -0.23 5.67 -8.54
C VAL A 202 -0.70 5.29 -7.14
N ILE A 203 -1.96 4.91 -6.97
CA ILE A 203 -2.52 4.49 -5.69
C ILE A 203 -3.15 3.10 -5.80
N ASP A 204 -3.33 2.41 -4.69
CA ASP A 204 -4.22 1.26 -4.61
C ASP A 204 -5.42 1.54 -3.67
N VAL A 205 -6.46 0.73 -3.77
CA VAL A 205 -7.67 0.86 -2.93
C VAL A 205 -7.66 -0.05 -1.70
N SER A 206 -6.59 -0.80 -1.50
CA SER A 206 -6.50 -1.86 -0.51
C SER A 206 -6.83 -1.39 0.91
N GLY A 207 -7.57 -2.21 1.66
CA GLY A 207 -7.90 -1.95 3.06
C GLY A 207 -8.76 -0.71 3.34
N ARG A 208 -9.34 -0.04 2.32
CA ARG A 208 -10.03 1.27 2.49
C ARG A 208 -11.47 1.30 2.01
N MET A 209 -12.14 0.14 1.96
CA MET A 209 -13.56 0.07 1.66
C MET A 209 -14.40 0.88 2.67
N ALA A 210 -14.01 0.85 3.93
CA ALA A 210 -14.70 1.57 5.00
C ALA A 210 -14.71 3.09 4.78
N GLU A 211 -13.57 3.68 4.40
CA GLU A 211 -13.45 5.12 4.15
C GLU A 211 -14.09 5.53 2.82
N LEU A 212 -13.79 4.80 1.76
CA LEU A 212 -14.33 5.08 0.42
C LEU A 212 -15.85 4.95 0.37
N GLY A 213 -16.40 3.93 1.03
CA GLY A 213 -17.83 3.65 1.02
C GLY A 213 -18.68 4.61 1.87
N ARG A 214 -18.05 5.39 2.77
CA ARG A 214 -18.68 6.51 3.46
C ARG A 214 -18.74 7.80 2.63
N GLN A 215 -17.97 7.86 1.54
CA GLN A 215 -17.91 8.99 0.61
C GLN A 215 -17.99 8.52 -0.86
N PRO A 216 -18.97 7.65 -1.22
CA PRO A 216 -18.96 6.88 -2.46
C PRO A 216 -18.94 7.76 -3.72
N ARG A 217 -19.64 8.89 -3.71
CA ARG A 217 -19.67 9.83 -4.86
C ARG A 217 -18.32 10.49 -5.10
N ALA A 218 -17.60 10.84 -4.05
CA ALA A 218 -16.27 11.45 -4.16
C ALA A 218 -15.25 10.39 -4.59
N ALA A 219 -15.33 9.20 -4.00
CA ALA A 219 -14.49 8.05 -4.37
C ALA A 219 -14.67 7.65 -5.83
N ALA A 220 -15.90 7.50 -6.30
CA ALA A 220 -16.18 7.17 -7.70
C ALA A 220 -15.64 8.24 -8.66
N ARG A 221 -15.78 9.53 -8.35
CA ARG A 221 -15.21 10.61 -9.17
C ARG A 221 -13.69 10.59 -9.19
N LEU A 222 -13.03 10.38 -8.05
CA LEU A 222 -11.57 10.28 -7.96
C LEU A 222 -11.05 9.13 -8.82
N ILE A 223 -11.61 7.92 -8.64
CA ILE A 223 -11.19 6.72 -9.34
C ILE A 223 -11.44 6.86 -10.84
N SER A 224 -12.62 7.38 -11.25
CA SER A 224 -12.93 7.60 -12.67
C SER A 224 -12.01 8.62 -13.33
N LYS A 225 -11.71 9.74 -12.65
CA LYS A 225 -10.80 10.78 -13.14
C LYS A 225 -9.38 10.25 -13.33
N HIS A 226 -8.91 9.42 -12.40
CA HIS A 226 -7.55 8.88 -12.38
C HIS A 226 -7.49 7.38 -12.70
N ARG A 227 -8.47 6.86 -13.46
CA ARG A 227 -8.65 5.43 -13.72
C ARG A 227 -7.39 4.69 -14.17
N GLU A 228 -6.45 5.37 -14.84
CA GLU A 228 -5.19 4.78 -15.31
C GLU A 228 -4.09 4.72 -14.23
N ARG A 229 -4.38 5.22 -13.01
CA ARG A 229 -3.42 5.30 -11.90
C ARG A 229 -3.95 4.77 -10.59
N VAL A 230 -5.05 4.03 -10.64
CA VAL A 230 -5.62 3.33 -9.48
C VAL A 230 -5.47 1.83 -9.68
N LEU A 231 -4.97 1.13 -8.68
CA LEU A 231 -4.73 -0.30 -8.65
C LEU A 231 -5.73 -0.98 -7.71
N PHE A 232 -6.13 -2.19 -8.04
CA PHE A 232 -6.87 -3.05 -7.13
C PHE A 232 -5.93 -3.74 -6.14
N GLY A 233 -6.37 -3.88 -4.90
CA GLY A 233 -5.71 -4.64 -3.84
C GLY A 233 -6.65 -4.88 -2.68
N THR A 234 -6.36 -5.90 -1.85
CA THR A 234 -7.16 -6.25 -0.66
C THR A 234 -6.47 -5.96 0.65
N ASP A 235 -5.13 -5.95 0.67
CA ASP A 235 -4.29 -5.89 1.89
C ASP A 235 -4.53 -7.08 2.84
N THR A 236 -4.82 -8.25 2.28
CA THR A 236 -5.09 -9.47 3.06
C THR A 236 -4.42 -10.67 2.41
N PHE A 237 -3.70 -11.47 3.21
CA PHE A 237 -3.07 -12.70 2.73
C PHE A 237 -3.16 -13.84 3.78
N PRO A 238 -3.55 -15.06 3.38
CA PRO A 238 -4.21 -15.38 2.11
C PRO A 238 -5.60 -14.74 2.04
N PRO A 239 -5.98 -14.12 0.91
CA PRO A 239 -7.28 -13.50 0.79
C PRO A 239 -8.36 -14.59 0.58
N PRO A 240 -9.41 -14.64 1.41
CA PRO A 240 -10.50 -15.57 1.20
C PRO A 240 -11.38 -15.12 0.03
N ALA A 241 -11.90 -16.07 -0.76
CA ALA A 241 -12.77 -15.79 -1.90
C ALA A 241 -13.95 -14.84 -1.57
N PRO A 242 -14.64 -14.95 -0.41
CA PRO A 242 -15.71 -14.02 -0.04
C PRO A 242 -15.26 -12.56 0.04
N LEU A 243 -13.99 -12.29 0.41
CA LEU A 243 -13.46 -10.92 0.46
C LEU A 243 -13.38 -10.30 -0.94
N TYR A 244 -12.92 -11.04 -1.95
CA TYR A 244 -12.89 -10.56 -3.33
C TYR A 244 -14.29 -10.25 -3.86
N ARG A 245 -15.26 -11.16 -3.65
CA ARG A 245 -16.66 -10.92 -4.05
C ARG A 245 -17.24 -9.70 -3.38
N HIS A 246 -16.84 -9.43 -2.13
CA HIS A 246 -17.25 -8.23 -1.41
C HIS A 246 -16.65 -6.97 -2.01
N TRP A 247 -15.37 -6.99 -2.43
CA TRP A 247 -14.75 -5.92 -3.17
C TRP A 247 -15.40 -5.69 -4.54
N TYR A 248 -15.75 -6.76 -5.28
CA TYR A 248 -16.46 -6.63 -6.55
C TYR A 248 -17.83 -5.97 -6.35
N ARG A 249 -18.63 -6.45 -5.38
CA ARG A 249 -19.87 -5.78 -5.00
C ARG A 249 -19.66 -4.30 -4.73
N PHE A 250 -18.63 -3.96 -3.94
CA PHE A 250 -18.33 -2.57 -3.57
C PHE A 250 -17.97 -1.69 -4.76
N LEU A 251 -17.18 -2.19 -5.70
CA LEU A 251 -16.72 -1.40 -6.84
C LEU A 251 -17.75 -1.35 -7.99
N GLU A 252 -18.53 -2.42 -8.19
CA GLU A 252 -19.32 -2.65 -9.41
C GLU A 252 -20.82 -2.36 -9.24
N SER A 253 -21.38 -2.59 -8.03
CA SER A 253 -22.83 -2.42 -7.83
C SER A 253 -23.21 -1.01 -7.42
N ASP A 254 -24.52 -0.74 -7.42
CA ASP A 254 -25.16 0.47 -6.89
C ASP A 254 -25.80 0.25 -5.51
N ASP A 255 -25.42 -0.85 -4.83
CA ASP A 255 -25.93 -1.18 -3.53
C ASP A 255 -25.62 -0.10 -2.49
N GLU A 256 -26.60 0.22 -1.66
CA GLU A 256 -26.45 1.16 -0.56
C GLU A 256 -26.63 0.49 0.80
N HIS A 257 -25.96 1.04 1.82
CA HIS A 257 -26.16 0.66 3.23
C HIS A 257 -25.92 -0.83 3.52
N PHE A 258 -24.73 -1.33 3.19
CA PHE A 258 -24.33 -2.71 3.51
C PHE A 258 -23.06 -2.76 4.38
N PRO A 259 -22.81 -3.87 5.11
CA PRO A 259 -21.58 -4.04 5.89
C PRO A 259 -20.34 -4.00 4.99
N TYR A 260 -19.27 -3.31 5.40
CA TYR A 260 -18.00 -3.31 4.68
C TYR A 260 -17.08 -4.49 5.07
N SER A 261 -17.39 -5.22 6.14
CA SER A 261 -16.67 -6.41 6.59
C SER A 261 -17.41 -7.68 6.28
N VAL A 262 -16.68 -8.77 6.07
CA VAL A 262 -17.22 -10.11 5.76
C VAL A 262 -17.32 -11.03 6.98
N GLY A 263 -17.18 -10.51 8.20
CA GLY A 263 -17.25 -11.29 9.45
C GLY A 263 -18.56 -11.08 10.22
N ASP A 264 -18.84 -11.98 11.18
CA ASP A 264 -20.05 -11.94 12.02
C ASP A 264 -19.93 -11.02 13.27
N GLY A 265 -18.77 -10.43 13.49
CA GLY A 265 -18.49 -9.52 14.64
C GLY A 265 -18.68 -8.04 14.31
N PRO A 266 -18.56 -7.17 15.33
CA PRO A 266 -18.47 -5.72 15.09
C PRO A 266 -17.30 -5.42 14.16
N PRO A 267 -17.51 -4.60 13.11
CA PRO A 267 -16.43 -4.23 12.22
C PRO A 267 -15.33 -3.46 12.98
N SER A 268 -14.08 -3.91 12.89
CA SER A 268 -12.95 -3.33 13.66
C SER A 268 -12.68 -1.87 13.33
N GLN A 269 -12.88 -1.49 12.06
CA GLN A 269 -12.62 -0.13 11.57
C GLN A 269 -13.74 0.87 11.88
N GLY A 270 -14.81 0.46 12.57
CA GLY A 270 -15.92 1.31 12.97
C GLY A 270 -17.28 0.73 12.62
N ARG A 271 -18.31 1.13 13.37
CA ARG A 271 -19.67 0.55 13.33
C ARG A 271 -20.59 1.30 12.36
N TRP A 272 -20.27 1.27 11.08
CA TRP A 272 -21.09 1.89 10.03
C TRP A 272 -21.33 0.95 8.86
N ALA A 273 -22.31 1.27 8.03
CA ALA A 273 -22.52 0.69 6.73
C ALA A 273 -21.88 1.57 5.65
N VAL A 274 -21.64 0.98 4.50
CA VAL A 274 -21.05 1.65 3.32
C VAL A 274 -21.98 1.56 2.13
N SER A 275 -21.73 2.39 1.12
CA SER A 275 -22.38 2.31 -0.19
C SER A 275 -21.35 2.01 -1.27
N ALA A 276 -21.74 1.23 -2.25
CA ALA A 276 -20.94 0.86 -3.40
C ALA A 276 -20.66 2.05 -4.34
N LEU A 277 -19.71 1.88 -5.24
CA LEU A 277 -19.22 2.96 -6.09
C LEU A 277 -19.86 3.02 -7.47
N ASN A 278 -20.48 1.93 -7.93
CA ASN A 278 -21.11 1.80 -9.25
C ASN A 278 -20.16 2.27 -10.38
N LEU A 279 -18.94 1.74 -10.38
CA LEU A 279 -17.94 2.11 -11.39
C LEU A 279 -18.26 1.46 -12.73
N PRO A 280 -18.21 2.19 -13.84
CA PRO A 280 -18.47 1.62 -15.15
C PRO A 280 -17.29 0.75 -15.64
N ALA A 281 -17.56 -0.17 -16.56
CA ALA A 281 -16.59 -1.17 -17.04
C ALA A 281 -15.29 -0.57 -17.57
N GLU A 282 -15.34 0.59 -18.22
CA GLU A 282 -14.17 1.31 -18.72
C GLU A 282 -13.29 1.92 -17.62
N VAL A 283 -13.75 1.94 -16.37
CA VAL A 283 -12.99 2.29 -15.18
C VAL A 283 -12.51 1.03 -14.46
N LEU A 284 -13.35 0.01 -14.38
CA LEU A 284 -13.05 -1.24 -13.69
C LEU A 284 -11.90 -2.02 -14.34
N GLU A 285 -11.88 -2.13 -15.67
CA GLU A 285 -10.83 -2.88 -16.39
C GLU A 285 -9.42 -2.37 -16.06
N PRO A 286 -9.10 -1.06 -16.21
CA PRO A 286 -7.78 -0.58 -15.83
C PRO A 286 -7.47 -0.76 -14.33
N VAL A 287 -8.44 -0.56 -13.45
CA VAL A 287 -8.25 -0.74 -12.00
C VAL A 287 -7.91 -2.19 -11.65
N TYR A 288 -8.63 -3.14 -12.22
CA TYR A 288 -8.43 -4.57 -11.94
C TYR A 288 -7.21 -5.17 -12.62
N ARG A 289 -6.81 -4.66 -13.79
CA ARG A 289 -5.86 -5.39 -14.64
C ARG A 289 -4.80 -4.52 -15.32
N SER A 290 -5.18 -3.68 -16.29
CA SER A 290 -4.20 -3.10 -17.20
C SER A 290 -3.23 -2.13 -16.51
N ASN A 291 -3.64 -1.45 -15.45
CA ASN A 291 -2.74 -0.58 -14.68
C ASN A 291 -1.64 -1.39 -13.97
N ALA A 292 -2.01 -2.48 -13.27
CA ALA A 292 -1.03 -3.32 -12.59
C ALA A 292 -0.05 -3.93 -13.59
N ARG A 293 -0.54 -4.42 -14.74
CA ARG A 293 0.34 -4.96 -15.81
C ARG A 293 1.33 -3.92 -16.31
N ARG A 294 0.87 -2.70 -16.58
CA ARG A 294 1.72 -1.59 -17.04
C ARG A 294 2.73 -1.17 -15.97
N VAL A 295 2.30 -0.99 -14.72
CA VAL A 295 3.18 -0.54 -13.61
C VAL A 295 4.24 -1.59 -13.29
N LEU A 296 3.90 -2.88 -13.40
CA LEU A 296 4.79 -4.00 -13.09
C LEU A 296 5.57 -4.51 -14.33
N GLY A 297 5.36 -3.93 -15.51
CA GLY A 297 6.00 -4.37 -16.74
C GLY A 297 5.62 -5.81 -17.13
N LEU A 298 4.37 -6.22 -16.87
CA LEU A 298 3.87 -7.56 -17.21
C LEU A 298 3.31 -7.57 -18.64
N SER A 299 3.71 -8.56 -19.41
CA SER A 299 3.22 -8.80 -20.78
C SER A 299 1.79 -9.33 -20.84
#